data_738ea68262a2545876035b83048d9c7a
#
_entry.id   738ea68262a2545876035b83048d9c7a
#
_cell.length_a   1.000
_cell.length_b   1.000
_cell.length_c   1.000
_cell.angle_alpha   90.00
_cell.angle_beta   90.00
_cell.angle_gamma   90.00
#
_symmetry.space_group_name_H-M   'P 1'
#
loop_
_entity.id
_entity.type
_entity.pdbx_description
1 polymer ?
#
loop_
_entity_poly.entity_id
_entity_poly.type
_entity_poly.pdbx_seq_one_letter_code
_entity_poly.pdbx_strand_id
1 'polypeptide(L)'
;MKIVVLGAGAWGTAVAMSAAQHPAGHQVTLWARNPAQASAMQTQHENTHYLPGMALPPALQVASGDPVAACYGADLAIVATPMAALRGMLTALQGLSMPVAWLCKGFESPTGAQAADAGLLAHEVCAQVAPSLRSGVLSGPSFAQEVARNQPTALVAASEHASVREALVAAFHSPSVRVYANEDIVGVEVGGAVKNVLA
;
A
#
# COMPACT_ATOMS: atom_id res chain seq x y z
N MET A 1 -7.75 -1.97 14.49
CA MET A 1 -6.96 -0.85 13.94
C MET A 1 -7.80 -0.11 12.90
N LYS A 2 -7.55 1.19 12.74
CA LYS A 2 -8.06 1.98 11.63
C LYS A 2 -6.97 2.07 10.54
N ILE A 3 -7.24 1.51 9.37
CA ILE A 3 -6.27 1.38 8.28
C ILE A 3 -6.78 2.15 7.07
N VAL A 4 -5.92 2.95 6.46
CA VAL A 4 -6.24 3.65 5.21
C VAL A 4 -5.34 3.13 4.09
N VAL A 5 -5.93 2.71 2.97
CA VAL A 5 -5.21 2.29 1.76
C VAL A 5 -5.40 3.37 0.70
N LEU A 6 -4.32 4.05 0.35
CA LEU A 6 -4.27 5.17 -0.59
C LEU A 6 -3.95 4.67 -1.99
N GLY A 7 -4.97 4.43 -2.79
CA GLY A 7 -4.87 3.95 -4.18
C GLY A 7 -5.75 2.74 -4.44
N ALA A 8 -6.79 2.93 -5.24
CA ALA A 8 -7.79 1.91 -5.60
C ALA A 8 -7.48 1.24 -6.95
N GLY A 9 -6.21 0.89 -7.19
CA GLY A 9 -5.81 -0.05 -8.24
C GLY A 9 -6.10 -1.50 -7.82
N ALA A 10 -5.77 -2.48 -8.67
CA ALA A 10 -6.01 -3.90 -8.37
C ALA A 10 -5.37 -4.32 -7.04
N TRP A 11 -4.08 -4.03 -6.86
CA TRP A 11 -3.34 -4.43 -5.66
C TRP A 11 -3.81 -3.71 -4.40
N GLY A 12 -4.03 -2.39 -4.47
CA GLY A 12 -4.55 -1.62 -3.33
C GLY A 12 -5.95 -2.09 -2.91
N THR A 13 -6.82 -2.41 -3.87
CA THR A 13 -8.15 -2.97 -3.58
C THR A 13 -8.04 -4.33 -2.90
N ALA A 14 -7.21 -5.24 -3.41
CA ALA A 14 -7.04 -6.58 -2.83
C ALA A 14 -6.48 -6.52 -1.40
N VAL A 15 -5.49 -5.66 -1.15
CA VAL A 15 -4.90 -5.45 0.19
C VAL A 15 -5.92 -4.84 1.16
N ALA A 16 -6.73 -3.88 0.71
CA ALA A 16 -7.80 -3.31 1.52
C ALA A 16 -8.88 -4.35 1.86
N MET A 17 -9.26 -5.20 0.91
CA MET A 17 -10.19 -6.31 1.14
C MET A 17 -9.64 -7.30 2.17
N SER A 18 -8.37 -7.68 2.05
CA SER A 18 -7.69 -8.59 3.00
C SER A 18 -7.71 -8.02 4.42
N ALA A 19 -7.35 -6.73 4.58
CA ALA A 19 -7.39 -6.07 5.88
C ALA A 19 -8.83 -5.95 6.45
N ALA A 20 -9.83 -5.69 5.61
CA ALA A 20 -11.24 -5.58 6.03
C ALA A 20 -11.86 -6.92 6.45
N GLN A 21 -11.32 -8.03 5.92
CA GLN A 21 -11.74 -9.40 6.27
C GLN A 21 -10.90 -10.00 7.40
N HIS A 22 -9.94 -9.25 7.94
CA HIS A 22 -9.07 -9.74 9.01
C HIS A 22 -9.87 -10.05 10.28
N PRO A 23 -9.62 -11.20 10.95
CA PRO A 23 -10.37 -11.61 12.15
C PRO A 23 -10.38 -10.61 13.30
N ALA A 24 -9.39 -9.71 13.35
CA ALA A 24 -9.32 -8.65 14.36
C ALA A 24 -10.33 -7.50 14.14
N GLY A 25 -11.13 -7.53 13.08
CA GLY A 25 -12.19 -6.54 12.84
C GLY A 25 -11.66 -5.12 12.59
N HIS A 26 -10.72 -4.96 11.67
CA HIS A 26 -10.15 -3.65 11.33
C HIS A 26 -11.18 -2.74 10.65
N GLN A 27 -11.11 -1.44 10.93
CA GLN A 27 -11.82 -0.41 10.18
C GLN A 27 -10.94 -0.01 8.99
N VAL A 28 -11.36 -0.34 7.77
CA VAL A 28 -10.53 -0.13 6.59
C VAL A 28 -11.22 0.83 5.63
N THR A 29 -10.46 1.85 5.20
CA THR A 29 -10.89 2.79 4.16
C THR A 29 -9.98 2.64 2.94
N LEU A 30 -10.56 2.37 1.78
CA LEU A 30 -9.89 2.40 0.48
C LEU A 30 -10.14 3.76 -0.16
N TRP A 31 -9.08 4.54 -0.32
CA TRP A 31 -9.15 5.84 -0.96
C TRP A 31 -8.84 5.76 -2.45
N ALA A 32 -9.73 6.31 -3.27
CA ALA A 32 -9.56 6.42 -4.72
C ALA A 32 -9.36 7.90 -5.11
N ARG A 33 -8.33 8.17 -5.93
CA ARG A 33 -8.04 9.52 -6.44
C ARG A 33 -9.20 10.08 -7.28
N ASN A 34 -9.87 9.21 -8.05
CA ASN A 34 -10.99 9.61 -8.89
C ASN A 34 -12.32 9.45 -8.13
N PRO A 35 -13.06 10.55 -7.85
CA PRO A 35 -14.34 10.48 -7.15
C PRO A 35 -15.40 9.64 -7.89
N ALA A 36 -15.39 9.64 -9.22
CA ALA A 36 -16.31 8.81 -10.00
C ALA A 36 -16.04 7.31 -9.82
N GLN A 37 -14.76 6.91 -9.73
CA GLN A 37 -14.39 5.54 -9.38
C GLN A 37 -14.87 5.17 -7.97
N ALA A 38 -14.64 6.05 -6.99
CA ALA A 38 -15.10 5.81 -5.62
C ALA A 38 -16.62 5.62 -5.56
N SER A 39 -17.38 6.50 -6.20
CA SER A 39 -18.83 6.41 -6.27
C SER A 39 -19.31 5.12 -6.96
N ALA A 40 -18.69 4.73 -8.06
CA ALA A 40 -19.00 3.47 -8.74
C ALA A 40 -18.74 2.25 -7.83
N MET A 41 -17.62 2.23 -7.13
CA MET A 41 -17.28 1.15 -6.19
C MET A 41 -18.26 1.08 -5.01
N GLN A 42 -18.72 2.21 -4.49
CA GLN A 42 -19.73 2.27 -3.43
C GLN A 42 -21.07 1.73 -3.90
N THR A 43 -21.49 2.06 -5.12
CA THR A 43 -22.78 1.66 -5.68
C THR A 43 -22.80 0.20 -6.12
N GLN A 44 -21.71 -0.25 -6.76
CA GLN A 44 -21.62 -1.59 -7.35
C GLN A 44 -21.07 -2.63 -6.37
N HIS A 45 -20.51 -2.19 -5.24
CA HIS A 45 -19.77 -3.04 -4.30
C HIS A 45 -18.68 -3.88 -4.98
N GLU A 46 -18.04 -3.29 -6.00
CA GLU A 46 -17.00 -3.94 -6.80
C GLU A 46 -16.09 -2.89 -7.43
N ASN A 47 -14.79 -3.20 -7.58
CA ASN A 47 -13.89 -2.42 -8.40
C ASN A 47 -13.82 -3.03 -9.81
N THR A 48 -14.86 -2.82 -10.61
CA THR A 48 -15.04 -3.45 -11.93
C THR A 48 -13.92 -3.15 -12.91
N HIS A 49 -13.24 -2.01 -12.75
CA HIS A 49 -12.16 -1.60 -13.66
C HIS A 49 -10.82 -2.30 -13.34
N TYR A 50 -10.47 -2.43 -12.08
CA TYR A 50 -9.14 -2.92 -11.69
C TYR A 50 -9.15 -4.34 -11.10
N LEU A 51 -10.27 -4.78 -10.54
CA LEU A 51 -10.39 -6.08 -9.89
C LEU A 51 -11.79 -6.67 -10.15
N PRO A 52 -12.14 -6.92 -11.43
CA PRO A 52 -13.47 -7.40 -11.79
C PRO A 52 -13.78 -8.78 -11.22
N GLY A 53 -15.05 -9.01 -10.90
CA GLY A 53 -15.56 -10.25 -10.34
C GLY A 53 -15.26 -10.46 -8.85
N MET A 54 -14.76 -9.43 -8.16
CA MET A 54 -14.46 -9.48 -6.72
C MET A 54 -15.36 -8.50 -5.96
N ALA A 55 -16.37 -9.03 -5.24
CA ALA A 55 -17.22 -8.22 -4.39
C ALA A 55 -16.43 -7.62 -3.22
N LEU A 56 -16.57 -6.33 -3.00
CA LEU A 56 -15.96 -5.65 -1.87
C LEU A 56 -16.63 -6.09 -0.57
N PRO A 57 -15.85 -6.40 0.49
CA PRO A 57 -16.42 -6.73 1.79
C PRO A 57 -17.31 -5.59 2.31
N PRO A 58 -18.48 -5.89 2.94
CA PRO A 58 -19.37 -4.85 3.47
C PRO A 58 -18.71 -3.92 4.50
N ALA A 59 -17.69 -4.41 5.21
CA ALA A 59 -16.92 -3.64 6.18
C ALA A 59 -15.92 -2.66 5.54
N LEU A 60 -15.62 -2.81 4.24
CA LEU A 60 -14.68 -1.94 3.54
C LEU A 60 -15.35 -0.62 3.13
N GLN A 61 -14.86 0.47 3.67
CA GLN A 61 -15.29 1.81 3.27
C GLN A 61 -14.52 2.27 2.04
N VAL A 62 -15.18 3.00 1.14
CA VAL A 62 -14.53 3.62 -0.01
C VAL A 62 -14.64 5.14 0.13
N ALA A 63 -13.54 5.85 -0.11
CA ALA A 63 -13.48 7.30 0.00
C ALA A 63 -12.74 7.93 -1.20
N SER A 64 -12.89 9.24 -1.35
CA SER A 64 -12.13 10.06 -2.28
C SER A 64 -11.91 11.47 -1.70
N GLY A 65 -11.27 12.37 -2.43
CA GLY A 65 -10.97 13.72 -1.97
C GLY A 65 -9.53 13.85 -1.47
N ASP A 66 -9.32 14.63 -0.41
CA ASP A 66 -7.99 14.86 0.14
C ASP A 66 -7.44 13.58 0.83
N PRO A 67 -6.30 13.04 0.36
CA PRO A 67 -5.69 11.84 0.94
C PRO A 67 -5.19 12.07 2.37
N VAL A 68 -4.78 13.29 2.73
CA VAL A 68 -4.33 13.62 4.10
C VAL A 68 -5.51 13.58 5.05
N ALA A 69 -6.65 14.17 4.66
CA ALA A 69 -7.87 14.10 5.45
C ALA A 69 -8.36 12.66 5.66
N ALA A 70 -8.21 11.80 4.66
CA ALA A 70 -8.55 10.37 4.78
C ALA A 70 -7.70 9.67 5.85
N CYS A 71 -6.49 10.16 6.12
CA CYS A 71 -5.56 9.58 7.10
C CYS A 71 -5.81 10.05 8.55
N TYR A 72 -6.68 11.00 8.80
CA TYR A 72 -6.89 11.50 10.16
C TYR A 72 -7.43 10.41 11.11
N GLY A 73 -6.68 10.23 12.21
CA GLY A 73 -6.98 9.21 13.21
C GLY A 73 -6.77 7.77 12.74
N ALA A 74 -6.03 7.56 11.64
CA ALA A 74 -5.60 6.23 11.23
C ALA A 74 -4.42 5.74 12.08
N ASP A 75 -4.38 4.43 12.32
CA ASP A 75 -3.26 3.75 12.97
C ASP A 75 -2.17 3.36 11.97
N LEU A 76 -2.54 3.20 10.68
CA LEU A 76 -1.65 2.78 9.60
C LEU A 76 -2.16 3.32 8.26
N ALA A 77 -1.26 3.89 7.44
CA ALA A 77 -1.54 4.23 6.05
C ALA A 77 -0.72 3.35 5.09
N ILE A 78 -1.39 2.83 4.07
CA ILE A 78 -0.78 2.03 3.01
C ILE A 78 -0.85 2.80 1.69
N VAL A 79 0.29 3.18 1.14
CA VAL A 79 0.40 3.84 -0.17
C VAL A 79 0.44 2.79 -1.27
N ALA A 80 -0.68 2.63 -1.96
CA ALA A 80 -0.88 1.65 -3.03
C ALA A 80 -0.90 2.32 -4.43
N THR A 81 -0.22 3.44 -4.57
CA THR A 81 -0.06 4.15 -5.84
C THR A 81 1.09 3.56 -6.67
N PRO A 82 1.12 3.76 -7.99
CA PRO A 82 2.32 3.47 -8.79
C PRO A 82 3.54 4.26 -8.30
N MET A 83 4.76 3.75 -8.59
CA MET A 83 6.02 4.38 -8.21
C MET A 83 6.10 5.86 -8.67
N ALA A 84 5.64 6.16 -9.87
CA ALA A 84 5.61 7.52 -10.41
C ALA A 84 4.75 8.52 -9.61
N ALA A 85 3.83 8.05 -8.76
CA ALA A 85 2.99 8.91 -7.93
C ALA A 85 3.44 8.90 -6.45
N LEU A 86 4.42 8.07 -6.09
CA LEU A 86 4.87 7.90 -4.71
C LEU A 86 5.39 9.19 -4.11
N ARG A 87 6.30 9.89 -4.80
CA ARG A 87 6.92 11.15 -4.34
C ARG A 87 5.86 12.18 -3.93
N GLY A 88 4.90 12.44 -4.81
CA GLY A 88 3.82 13.38 -4.52
C GLY A 88 2.94 12.95 -3.34
N MET A 89 2.65 11.67 -3.21
CA MET A 89 1.90 11.14 -2.09
C MET A 89 2.68 11.28 -0.77
N LEU A 90 3.94 10.90 -0.73
CA LEU A 90 4.78 11.03 0.48
C LEU A 90 4.97 12.50 0.88
N THR A 91 5.11 13.41 -0.10
CA THR A 91 5.16 14.86 0.17
C THR A 91 3.87 15.34 0.84
N ALA A 92 2.72 14.86 0.38
CA ALA A 92 1.43 15.21 1.01
C ALA A 92 1.30 14.65 2.43
N LEU A 93 1.82 13.47 2.68
CA LEU A 93 1.74 12.78 3.97
C LEU A 93 2.83 13.21 4.97
N GLN A 94 3.78 14.07 4.57
CA GLN A 94 4.83 14.53 5.48
C GLN A 94 4.20 15.17 6.73
N GLY A 95 4.78 14.90 7.89
CA GLY A 95 4.26 15.41 9.16
C GLY A 95 3.17 14.54 9.82
N LEU A 96 2.69 13.49 9.18
CA LEU A 96 1.83 12.50 9.84
C LEU A 96 2.67 11.62 10.78
N SER A 97 2.08 11.26 11.92
CA SER A 97 2.80 10.52 12.98
C SER A 97 2.57 9.03 12.99
N MET A 98 1.52 8.54 12.28
CA MET A 98 1.28 7.11 12.19
C MET A 98 2.27 6.42 11.24
N PRO A 99 2.47 5.10 11.34
CA PRO A 99 3.19 4.30 10.37
C PRO A 99 2.64 4.46 8.95
N VAL A 100 3.54 4.58 7.97
CA VAL A 100 3.22 4.64 6.54
C VAL A 100 3.99 3.56 5.82
N ALA A 101 3.33 2.74 5.01
CA ALA A 101 4.01 1.76 4.19
C ALA A 101 3.55 1.85 2.72
N TRP A 102 4.43 1.51 1.80
CA TRP A 102 4.10 1.48 0.37
C TRP A 102 4.10 0.07 -0.19
N LEU A 103 3.37 -0.08 -1.30
CA LEU A 103 3.24 -1.34 -2.05
C LEU A 103 3.90 -1.26 -3.43
N CYS A 104 4.32 -0.09 -3.87
CA CYS A 104 4.92 0.10 -5.18
C CYS A 104 6.23 -0.68 -5.29
N LYS A 105 6.55 -1.07 -6.52
CA LYS A 105 7.76 -1.83 -6.87
C LYS A 105 8.49 -1.11 -7.99
N GLY A 106 9.80 -1.26 -8.03
CA GLY A 106 10.65 -0.66 -9.05
C GLY A 106 11.32 0.61 -8.57
N PHE A 107 11.76 1.39 -9.53
CA PHE A 107 12.52 2.62 -9.30
C PHE A 107 11.74 3.83 -9.80
N GLU A 108 11.90 4.96 -9.11
CA GLU A 108 11.45 6.24 -9.63
C GLU A 108 12.34 6.62 -10.83
N SER A 109 11.71 6.93 -11.96
CA SER A 109 12.46 7.36 -13.15
C SER A 109 13.14 8.69 -12.87
N PRO A 110 14.43 8.83 -13.23
CA PRO A 110 15.14 10.10 -13.12
C PRO A 110 14.41 11.19 -13.92
N THR A 111 14.34 12.40 -13.38
CA THR A 111 13.70 13.56 -14.01
C THR A 111 14.68 14.71 -14.19
N GLY A 112 14.57 15.44 -15.31
CA GLY A 112 15.38 16.65 -15.57
C GLY A 112 16.87 16.37 -15.77
N ALA A 113 17.73 17.20 -15.16
CA ALA A 113 19.19 17.14 -15.31
C ALA A 113 19.81 15.85 -14.72
N GLN A 114 19.06 15.08 -13.94
CA GLN A 114 19.50 13.83 -13.33
C GLN A 114 19.18 12.60 -14.20
N ALA A 115 18.78 12.79 -15.44
CA ALA A 115 18.39 11.68 -16.34
C ALA A 115 19.52 10.67 -16.62
N ALA A 116 20.76 10.97 -16.21
CA ALA A 116 21.92 10.08 -16.29
C ALA A 116 22.13 9.22 -15.02
N ASP A 117 21.40 9.51 -13.93
CA ASP A 117 21.54 8.80 -12.66
C ASP A 117 20.65 7.55 -12.63
N ALA A 118 21.01 6.60 -11.77
CA ALA A 118 20.15 5.46 -11.48
C ALA A 118 18.84 5.95 -10.83
N GLY A 119 17.72 5.28 -11.13
CA GLY A 119 16.45 5.57 -10.50
C GLY A 119 16.48 5.30 -8.98
N LEU A 120 15.67 6.03 -8.22
CA LEU A 120 15.61 5.91 -6.77
C LEU A 120 14.64 4.81 -6.34
N LEU A 121 15.02 4.07 -5.30
CA LEU A 121 14.11 3.19 -4.56
C LEU A 121 13.12 4.02 -3.74
N ALA A 122 12.02 3.40 -3.32
CA ALA A 122 10.96 4.11 -2.61
C ALA A 122 11.42 4.69 -1.27
N HIS A 123 12.28 3.99 -0.50
CA HIS A 123 12.82 4.51 0.75
C HIS A 123 13.74 5.72 0.52
N GLU A 124 14.49 5.77 -0.59
CA GLU A 124 15.33 6.92 -0.96
C GLU A 124 14.46 8.13 -1.33
N VAL A 125 13.36 7.91 -2.06
CA VAL A 125 12.35 8.96 -2.31
C VAL A 125 11.78 9.48 -0.99
N CYS A 126 11.43 8.60 -0.06
CA CYS A 126 10.91 8.97 1.26
C CYS A 126 11.92 9.82 2.04
N ALA A 127 13.19 9.43 2.06
CA ALA A 127 14.25 10.16 2.75
C ALA A 127 14.42 11.60 2.20
N GLN A 128 14.17 11.81 0.90
CA GLN A 128 14.24 13.14 0.29
C GLN A 128 13.06 14.05 0.62
N VAL A 129 11.81 13.52 0.62
CA VAL A 129 10.61 14.36 0.69
C VAL A 129 9.86 14.29 2.02
N ALA A 130 10.07 13.24 2.79
CA ALA A 130 9.36 13.02 4.06
C ALA A 130 10.24 12.24 5.08
N PRO A 131 11.43 12.74 5.42
CA PRO A 131 12.42 12.01 6.24
C PRO A 131 11.94 11.73 7.67
N SER A 132 10.93 12.44 8.16
CA SER A 132 10.36 12.24 9.50
C SER A 132 9.30 11.14 9.56
N LEU A 133 8.84 10.61 8.42
CA LEU A 133 7.84 9.54 8.41
C LEU A 133 8.45 8.23 8.93
N ARG A 134 7.75 7.59 9.84
CA ARG A 134 8.05 6.19 10.18
C ARG A 134 7.50 5.32 9.05
N SER A 135 8.39 4.89 8.18
CA SER A 135 7.99 4.30 6.90
C SER A 135 8.53 2.89 6.68
N GLY A 136 7.92 2.17 5.74
CA GLY A 136 8.32 0.84 5.34
C GLY A 136 7.68 0.38 4.05
N VAL A 137 7.96 -0.86 3.69
CA VAL A 137 7.42 -1.51 2.49
C VAL A 137 6.69 -2.80 2.86
N LEU A 138 5.57 -3.06 2.18
CA LEU A 138 4.92 -4.37 2.18
C LEU A 138 5.02 -4.94 0.75
N SER A 139 5.78 -6.02 0.58
CA SER A 139 6.08 -6.60 -0.73
C SER A 139 5.96 -8.14 -0.68
N GLY A 140 6.01 -8.79 -1.84
CA GLY A 140 5.97 -10.23 -1.94
C GLY A 140 5.59 -10.72 -3.34
N PRO A 141 5.76 -12.03 -3.61
CA PRO A 141 5.44 -12.67 -4.87
C PRO A 141 3.94 -13.02 -4.94
N SER A 142 3.05 -12.03 -4.95
CA SER A 142 1.61 -12.22 -4.87
C SER A 142 0.87 -11.47 -5.96
N PHE A 143 -0.29 -11.99 -6.35
CA PHE A 143 -1.18 -11.36 -7.32
C PHE A 143 -2.44 -10.84 -6.62
N ALA A 144 -2.96 -9.71 -7.10
CA ALA A 144 -4.14 -9.06 -6.53
C ALA A 144 -5.36 -10.01 -6.46
N GLN A 145 -5.58 -10.79 -7.52
CA GLN A 145 -6.70 -11.72 -7.59
C GLN A 145 -6.60 -12.87 -6.56
N GLU A 146 -5.39 -13.35 -6.29
CA GLU A 146 -5.17 -14.41 -5.30
C GLU A 146 -5.48 -13.91 -3.90
N VAL A 147 -4.98 -12.73 -3.55
CA VAL A 147 -5.25 -12.10 -2.25
C VAL A 147 -6.75 -11.77 -2.10
N ALA A 148 -7.39 -11.23 -3.13
CA ALA A 148 -8.82 -10.94 -3.10
C ALA A 148 -9.69 -12.19 -2.95
N ARG A 149 -9.22 -13.35 -3.45
CA ARG A 149 -9.86 -14.67 -3.28
C ARG A 149 -9.48 -15.36 -1.98
N ASN A 150 -8.74 -14.66 -1.11
CA ASN A 150 -8.29 -15.20 0.17
C ASN A 150 -7.40 -16.45 0.02
N GLN A 151 -6.66 -16.55 -1.09
CA GLN A 151 -5.73 -17.66 -1.33
C GLN A 151 -4.46 -17.49 -0.50
N PRO A 152 -3.80 -18.61 -0.12
CA PRO A 152 -2.57 -18.54 0.67
C PRO A 152 -1.51 -17.66 0.02
N THR A 153 -1.07 -16.63 0.75
CA THR A 153 -0.15 -15.61 0.25
C THR A 153 0.92 -15.33 1.30
N ALA A 154 2.17 -15.12 0.85
CA ALA A 154 3.28 -14.69 1.69
C ALA A 154 3.70 -13.27 1.31
N LEU A 155 3.82 -12.40 2.33
CA LEU A 155 4.28 -11.02 2.20
C LEU A 155 5.45 -10.77 3.16
N VAL A 156 6.26 -9.78 2.86
CA VAL A 156 7.33 -9.28 3.71
C VAL A 156 7.04 -7.83 4.07
N ALA A 157 7.01 -7.56 5.36
CA ALA A 157 6.92 -6.22 5.93
C ALA A 157 8.32 -5.76 6.32
N ALA A 158 8.91 -4.84 5.56
CA ALA A 158 10.26 -4.37 5.83
C ALA A 158 10.30 -2.89 6.22
N SER A 159 11.06 -2.59 7.27
CA SER A 159 11.30 -1.24 7.77
C SER A 159 12.44 -1.25 8.78
N GLU A 160 13.19 -0.16 8.88
CA GLU A 160 14.12 0.08 10.00
C GLU A 160 13.37 0.31 11.33
N HIS A 161 12.11 0.78 11.27
CA HIS A 161 11.27 1.04 12.44
C HIS A 161 10.47 -0.21 12.86
N ALA A 162 10.73 -0.73 14.07
CA ALA A 162 9.99 -1.88 14.62
C ALA A 162 8.47 -1.63 14.63
N SER A 163 8.03 -0.43 15.02
CA SER A 163 6.62 -0.06 15.07
C SER A 163 5.89 -0.18 13.72
N VAL A 164 6.61 0.04 12.60
CA VAL A 164 6.05 -0.12 11.26
C VAL A 164 5.89 -1.60 10.92
N ARG A 165 6.91 -2.41 11.21
CA ARG A 165 6.86 -3.86 10.99
C ARG A 165 5.74 -4.51 11.80
N GLU A 166 5.63 -4.15 13.07
CA GLU A 166 4.58 -4.64 13.98
C GLU A 166 3.17 -4.23 13.50
N ALA A 167 2.99 -2.97 13.09
CA ALA A 167 1.72 -2.50 12.53
C ALA A 167 1.32 -3.27 11.26
N LEU A 168 2.27 -3.54 10.36
CA LEU A 168 2.01 -4.30 9.13
C LEU A 168 1.69 -5.77 9.43
N VAL A 169 2.40 -6.40 10.37
CA VAL A 169 2.08 -7.76 10.81
C VAL A 169 0.68 -7.80 11.44
N ALA A 170 0.37 -6.88 12.36
CA ALA A 170 -0.94 -6.82 13.01
C ALA A 170 -2.10 -6.55 12.03
N ALA A 171 -1.84 -5.78 10.96
CA ALA A 171 -2.84 -5.44 9.95
C ALA A 171 -3.17 -6.58 8.99
N PHE A 172 -2.18 -7.44 8.66
CA PHE A 172 -2.31 -8.37 7.52
C PHE A 172 -2.03 -9.84 7.84
N HIS A 173 -1.34 -10.17 8.95
CA HIS A 173 -1.03 -11.56 9.26
C HIS A 173 -2.29 -12.33 9.67
N SER A 174 -2.71 -13.28 8.85
CA SER A 174 -3.95 -14.03 9.00
C SER A 174 -3.75 -15.50 8.57
N PRO A 175 -4.77 -16.37 8.70
CA PRO A 175 -4.68 -17.74 8.21
C PRO A 175 -4.34 -17.84 6.71
N SER A 176 -4.78 -16.89 5.88
CA SER A 176 -4.53 -16.86 4.44
C SER A 176 -3.34 -16.00 4.03
N VAL A 177 -2.93 -15.03 4.85
CA VAL A 177 -1.81 -14.13 4.55
C VAL A 177 -0.73 -14.27 5.61
N ARG A 178 0.44 -14.77 5.24
CA ARG A 178 1.62 -14.83 6.10
C ARG A 178 2.48 -13.59 5.88
N VAL A 179 2.68 -12.80 6.95
CA VAL A 179 3.54 -11.60 6.91
C VAL A 179 4.79 -11.88 7.72
N TYR A 180 5.94 -11.73 7.07
CA TYR A 180 7.27 -11.87 7.66
C TYR A 180 7.87 -10.48 7.89
N ALA A 181 8.26 -10.20 9.12
CA ALA A 181 8.96 -8.95 9.45
C ALA A 181 10.43 -9.03 9.03
N ASN A 182 10.97 -7.95 8.47
CA ASN A 182 12.37 -7.83 8.06
C ASN A 182 12.87 -6.40 8.36
N GLU A 183 14.14 -6.23 8.64
CA GLU A 183 14.79 -4.92 8.81
C GLU A 183 15.42 -4.41 7.50
N ASP A 184 15.74 -5.32 6.59
CA ASP A 184 16.34 -5.01 5.29
C ASP A 184 15.29 -4.48 4.29
N ILE A 185 14.99 -3.19 4.38
CA ILE A 185 14.07 -2.53 3.45
C ILE A 185 14.64 -2.50 2.03
N VAL A 186 15.95 -2.31 1.90
CA VAL A 186 16.64 -2.23 0.61
C VAL A 186 16.53 -3.55 -0.15
N GLY A 187 16.88 -4.67 0.51
CA GLY A 187 16.80 -6.00 -0.11
C GLY A 187 15.38 -6.37 -0.51
N VAL A 188 14.36 -5.99 0.28
CA VAL A 188 12.95 -6.25 -0.03
C VAL A 188 12.47 -5.40 -1.22
N GLU A 189 12.87 -4.14 -1.31
CA GLU A 189 12.52 -3.28 -2.44
C GLU A 189 13.20 -3.72 -3.74
N VAL A 190 14.51 -4.04 -3.70
CA VAL A 190 15.25 -4.57 -4.85
C VAL A 190 14.64 -5.88 -5.32
N GLY A 191 14.35 -6.82 -4.41
CA GLY A 191 13.68 -8.08 -4.74
C GLY A 191 12.30 -7.85 -5.41
N GLY A 192 11.55 -6.86 -4.93
CA GLY A 192 10.28 -6.45 -5.53
C GLY A 192 10.43 -5.84 -6.94
N ALA A 193 11.48 -5.05 -7.16
CA ALA A 193 11.79 -4.43 -8.45
C ALA A 193 12.22 -5.47 -9.49
N VAL A 194 13.11 -6.39 -9.12
CA VAL A 194 13.64 -7.44 -10.00
C VAL A 194 12.59 -8.48 -10.37
N LYS A 195 11.60 -8.72 -9.53
CA LYS A 195 10.50 -9.65 -9.84
C LYS A 195 9.86 -9.36 -11.21
N ASN A 196 9.63 -8.09 -11.54
CA ASN A 196 8.98 -7.70 -12.79
C ASN A 196 9.88 -7.85 -14.04
N VAL A 197 11.19 -8.06 -13.82
CA VAL A 197 12.17 -8.30 -14.89
C VAL A 197 12.31 -9.80 -15.18
N LEU A 198 12.05 -10.64 -14.16
CA LEU A 198 12.24 -12.10 -14.23
C LEU A 198 10.92 -12.88 -14.45
N ALA A 199 9.77 -12.21 -14.40
CA ALA A 199 8.45 -12.77 -14.66
C ALA A 199 7.99 -12.40 -16.06
#